data_4733f8596001f6217d252a842e184f59
#
_entry.id   4733f8596001f6217d252a842e184f59
#
_cell.length_a   1.000
_cell.length_b   1.000
_cell.length_c   1.000
_cell.angle_alpha   90.00
_cell.angle_beta   90.00
_cell.angle_gamma   90.00
#
_symmetry.space_group_name_H-M   'P 1'
#
loop_
_entity.id
_entity.type
_entity.pdbx_description
1 polymer ?
#
loop_
_entity_poly.entity_id
_entity_poly.type
_entity_poly.pdbx_seq_one_letter_code
_entity_poly.pdbx_strand_id
1 'polypeptide(L)'
;MELAFKQLEKKDYKKAIQFAIKGMHFDWYTKNKLLLNLYGRYFWYLELNRATQIIALYADDELAGVLLADIKGKSKKHHSFSQKLYVKLFDFLQNAFVKDSKGGYDDTNEELLSDYLKKHSPDGEIVFLAANPDLKIKGIGSKLLKEFERREQGKEVFL
;
A
#
# COMPACT_ATOMS: atom_id res chain seq x y z
N MET A 1 -7.79 23.20 10.84
CA MET A 1 -7.17 22.17 9.99
C MET A 1 -8.28 21.60 9.15
N GLU A 2 -8.27 21.90 7.87
CA GLU A 2 -9.28 21.45 6.90
C GLU A 2 -8.84 20.12 6.28
N LEU A 3 -9.78 19.17 6.18
CA LEU A 3 -9.51 17.87 5.54
C LEU A 3 -10.10 17.87 4.13
N ALA A 4 -9.27 17.60 3.12
CA ALA A 4 -9.68 17.54 1.73
C ALA A 4 -9.06 16.37 0.98
N PHE A 5 -9.85 15.71 0.13
CA PHE A 5 -9.33 14.73 -0.82
C PHE A 5 -8.71 15.47 -2.00
N LYS A 6 -7.43 15.23 -2.24
CA LYS A 6 -6.66 15.83 -3.34
C LYS A 6 -5.95 14.72 -4.13
N GLN A 7 -5.44 15.05 -5.30
CA GLN A 7 -4.57 14.16 -6.05
C GLN A 7 -3.25 13.97 -5.29
N LEU A 8 -2.78 12.72 -5.18
CA LEU A 8 -1.50 12.43 -4.54
C LEU A 8 -0.34 13.01 -5.36
N GLU A 9 0.47 13.85 -4.73
CA GLU A 9 1.60 14.51 -5.36
C GLU A 9 2.89 13.69 -5.20
N LYS A 10 3.76 13.74 -6.20
CA LYS A 10 5.06 13.02 -6.16
C LYS A 10 5.96 13.46 -5.00
N LYS A 11 5.87 14.74 -4.57
CA LYS A 11 6.62 15.25 -3.41
C LYS A 11 6.29 14.49 -2.13
N ASP A 12 5.06 13.93 -2.02
CA ASP A 12 4.57 13.24 -0.83
C ASP A 12 4.88 11.73 -0.81
N TYR A 13 5.47 11.19 -1.88
CA TYR A 13 5.84 9.77 -1.94
C TYR A 13 6.80 9.35 -0.82
N LYS A 14 7.75 10.24 -0.46
CA LYS A 14 8.64 9.97 0.68
C LYS A 14 7.86 9.81 1.99
N LYS A 15 6.82 10.61 2.17
CA LYS A 15 5.95 10.55 3.34
C LYS A 15 5.12 9.27 3.34
N ALA A 16 4.52 8.91 2.20
CA ALA A 16 3.79 7.65 2.04
C ALA A 16 4.68 6.41 2.29
N ILE A 17 5.94 6.44 1.86
CA ILE A 17 6.93 5.39 2.16
C ILE A 17 7.17 5.28 3.67
N GLN A 18 7.27 6.40 4.39
CA GLN A 18 7.40 6.37 5.85
C GLN A 18 6.14 5.84 6.54
N PHE A 19 4.95 6.12 6.00
CA PHE A 19 3.71 5.51 6.49
C PHE A 19 3.73 3.98 6.32
N ALA A 20 4.23 3.48 5.16
CA ALA A 20 4.40 2.05 4.95
C ALA A 20 5.35 1.43 5.99
N ILE A 21 6.54 2.02 6.19
CA ILE A 21 7.54 1.52 7.13
C ILE A 21 6.98 1.45 8.55
N LYS A 22 6.32 2.53 9.02
CA LYS A 22 5.76 2.61 10.38
C LYS A 22 4.49 1.77 10.53
N GLY A 23 3.58 1.82 9.56
CA GLY A 23 2.28 1.15 9.62
C GLY A 23 2.35 -0.36 9.43
N MET A 24 3.28 -0.84 8.61
CA MET A 24 3.52 -2.27 8.37
C MET A 24 4.58 -2.85 9.31
N HIS A 25 5.10 -2.05 10.24
CA HIS A 25 6.11 -2.47 11.22
C HIS A 25 7.34 -3.15 10.61
N PHE A 26 7.84 -2.65 9.48
CA PHE A 26 9.03 -3.20 8.84
C PHE A 26 10.27 -3.14 9.74
N ASP A 27 10.27 -2.26 10.73
CA ASP A 27 11.31 -2.15 11.76
C ASP A 27 11.41 -3.39 12.69
N TRP A 28 10.41 -4.27 12.68
CA TRP A 28 10.49 -5.56 13.38
C TRP A 28 11.45 -6.52 12.70
N TYR A 29 11.61 -6.42 11.38
CA TYR A 29 12.46 -7.32 10.60
C TYR A 29 13.91 -6.85 10.53
N THR A 30 14.15 -5.54 10.60
CA THR A 30 15.51 -4.98 10.59
C THR A 30 15.58 -3.63 11.29
N LYS A 31 16.69 -3.39 11.98
CA LYS A 31 17.00 -2.07 12.57
C LYS A 31 17.87 -1.20 11.63
N ASN A 32 18.29 -1.75 10.50
CA ASN A 32 19.08 -1.01 9.52
C ASN A 32 18.19 -0.03 8.74
N LYS A 33 18.36 1.27 9.00
CA LYS A 33 17.58 2.34 8.38
C LYS A 33 17.68 2.37 6.85
N LEU A 34 18.83 1.98 6.29
CA LEU A 34 19.01 1.91 4.84
C LEU A 34 18.13 0.81 4.25
N LEU A 35 18.17 -0.39 4.82
CA LEU A 35 17.35 -1.51 4.39
C LEU A 35 15.86 -1.20 4.56
N LEU A 36 15.45 -0.58 5.66
CA LEU A 36 14.07 -0.14 5.87
C LEU A 36 13.59 0.80 4.76
N ASN A 37 14.42 1.80 4.39
CA ASN A 37 14.05 2.74 3.32
C ASN A 37 14.02 2.07 1.94
N LEU A 38 14.95 1.17 1.65
CA LEU A 38 14.97 0.42 0.40
C LEU A 38 13.73 -0.48 0.27
N TYR A 39 13.39 -1.21 1.34
CA TYR A 39 12.21 -2.08 1.38
C TYR A 39 10.90 -1.29 1.37
N GLY A 40 10.79 -0.21 2.13
CA GLY A 40 9.63 0.66 2.11
C GLY A 40 9.39 1.29 0.73
N ARG A 41 10.47 1.67 0.03
CA ARG A 41 10.41 2.16 -1.35
C ARG A 41 9.98 1.05 -2.33
N TYR A 42 10.52 -0.16 -2.17
CA TYR A 42 10.10 -1.32 -2.95
C TYR A 42 8.60 -1.57 -2.81
N PHE A 43 8.12 -1.69 -1.58
CA PHE A 43 6.71 -1.92 -1.27
C PHE A 43 5.82 -0.81 -1.86
N TRP A 44 6.18 0.45 -1.63
CA TRP A 44 5.42 1.59 -2.16
C TRP A 44 5.35 1.58 -3.69
N TYR A 45 6.45 1.32 -4.38
CA TYR A 45 6.48 1.29 -5.84
C TYR A 45 5.70 0.11 -6.40
N LEU A 46 5.78 -1.05 -5.74
CA LEU A 46 5.01 -2.24 -6.10
C LEU A 46 3.51 -1.91 -6.07
N GLU A 47 3.00 -1.44 -4.94
CA GLU A 47 1.58 -1.19 -4.73
C GLU A 47 1.06 0.01 -5.55
N LEU A 48 1.84 1.07 -5.68
CA LEU A 48 1.47 2.23 -6.49
C LEU A 48 1.32 1.87 -7.98
N ASN A 49 2.20 1.02 -8.52
CA ASN A 49 2.14 0.62 -9.93
C ASN A 49 1.05 -0.41 -10.24
N ARG A 50 0.53 -1.12 -9.23
CA ARG A 50 -0.63 -2.01 -9.40
C ARG A 50 -1.96 -1.30 -9.15
N ALA A 51 -1.96 -0.16 -8.50
CA ALA A 51 -3.18 0.53 -8.10
C ALA A 51 -4.02 1.03 -9.27
N THR A 52 -5.31 0.74 -9.21
CA THR A 52 -6.36 1.28 -10.10
C THR A 52 -7.13 2.41 -9.44
N GLN A 53 -7.07 2.52 -8.10
CA GLN A 53 -7.58 3.62 -7.31
C GLN A 53 -6.47 4.16 -6.40
N ILE A 54 -6.35 5.49 -6.39
CA ILE A 54 -5.45 6.23 -5.50
C ILE A 54 -6.31 7.29 -4.81
N ILE A 55 -6.43 7.21 -3.49
CA ILE A 55 -7.17 8.16 -2.68
C ILE A 55 -6.22 8.76 -1.66
N ALA A 56 -6.01 10.07 -1.72
CA ALA A 56 -5.18 10.79 -0.77
C ALA A 56 -6.02 11.83 -0.02
N LEU A 57 -5.90 11.83 1.29
CA LEU A 57 -6.52 12.80 2.19
C LEU A 57 -5.43 13.72 2.74
N TYR A 58 -5.66 15.00 2.62
CA TYR A 58 -4.77 16.04 3.12
C TYR A 58 -5.42 16.79 4.29
N ALA A 59 -4.60 17.18 5.24
CA ALA A 59 -4.95 18.12 6.28
C ALA A 59 -4.23 19.44 5.93
N ASP A 60 -4.99 20.44 5.49
CA ASP A 60 -4.47 21.61 4.82
C ASP A 60 -3.60 21.21 3.60
N ASP A 61 -2.28 21.36 3.67
CA ASP A 61 -1.35 20.94 2.61
C ASP A 61 -0.48 19.73 3.00
N GLU A 62 -0.76 19.12 4.14
CA GLU A 62 -0.02 17.96 4.63
C GLU A 62 -0.74 16.65 4.32
N LEU A 63 -0.03 15.67 3.74
CA LEU A 63 -0.60 14.33 3.51
C LEU A 63 -0.97 13.69 4.84
N ALA A 64 -2.27 13.51 5.05
CA ALA A 64 -2.84 12.93 6.26
C ALA A 64 -3.04 11.41 6.15
N GLY A 65 -3.28 10.90 4.94
CA GLY A 65 -3.40 9.48 4.71
C GLY A 65 -3.58 9.15 3.25
N VAL A 66 -3.37 7.88 2.91
CA VAL A 66 -3.47 7.37 1.55
C VAL A 66 -4.04 5.95 1.54
N LEU A 67 -4.88 5.69 0.54
CA LEU A 67 -5.42 4.37 0.22
C LEU A 67 -5.09 4.06 -1.24
N LEU A 68 -4.55 2.87 -1.48
CA LEU A 68 -4.36 2.29 -2.81
C LEU A 68 -5.21 1.03 -2.91
N ALA A 69 -5.89 0.85 -4.04
CA ALA A 69 -6.66 -0.37 -4.30
C ALA A 69 -6.47 -0.83 -5.74
N ASP A 70 -6.53 -2.13 -5.94
CA ASP A 70 -6.52 -2.79 -7.25
C ASP A 70 -7.88 -3.41 -7.53
N ILE A 71 -8.65 -2.81 -8.44
CA ILE A 71 -9.99 -3.24 -8.82
C ILE A 71 -9.90 -3.93 -10.19
N LYS A 72 -10.43 -5.14 -10.28
CA LYS A 72 -10.44 -5.95 -11.50
C LYS A 72 -11.13 -5.19 -12.65
N GLY A 73 -10.52 -5.24 -13.82
CA GLY A 73 -11.05 -4.60 -15.03
C GLY A 73 -10.86 -3.08 -15.10
N LYS A 74 -10.27 -2.44 -14.10
CA LYS A 74 -9.94 -1.01 -14.14
C LYS A 74 -8.50 -0.75 -14.58
N SER A 75 -8.28 0.38 -15.25
CA SER A 75 -6.93 0.80 -15.70
C SER A 75 -6.08 1.23 -14.52
N LYS A 76 -4.79 0.90 -14.55
CA LYS A 76 -3.82 1.37 -13.58
C LYS A 76 -3.70 2.90 -13.63
N LYS A 77 -3.67 3.54 -12.44
CA LYS A 77 -3.61 5.01 -12.32
C LYS A 77 -2.19 5.56 -12.42
N HIS A 78 -1.20 4.71 -12.22
CA HIS A 78 0.20 5.11 -12.22
C HIS A 78 1.04 4.17 -13.07
N HIS A 79 1.90 4.75 -13.91
CA HIS A 79 2.82 4.00 -14.74
C HIS A 79 4.20 4.64 -14.66
N SER A 80 5.18 3.91 -14.13
CA SER A 80 6.56 4.36 -14.08
C SER A 80 7.49 3.20 -14.40
N PHE A 81 8.20 3.31 -15.51
CA PHE A 81 9.17 2.29 -15.94
C PHE A 81 10.33 2.14 -14.93
N SER A 82 10.86 3.26 -14.43
CA SER A 82 11.96 3.25 -13.46
C SER A 82 11.57 2.59 -12.13
N GLN A 83 10.34 2.82 -11.67
CA GLN A 83 9.83 2.18 -10.46
C GLN A 83 9.62 0.67 -10.66
N LYS A 84 9.07 0.27 -11.82
CA LYS A 84 8.91 -1.15 -12.17
C LYS A 84 10.27 -1.86 -12.29
N LEU A 85 11.27 -1.17 -12.84
CA LEU A 85 12.64 -1.70 -12.91
C LEU A 85 13.23 -1.86 -11.50
N TYR A 86 13.03 -0.88 -10.61
CA TYR A 86 13.45 -0.96 -9.21
C TYR A 86 12.83 -2.18 -8.51
N VAL A 87 11.52 -2.38 -8.67
CA VAL A 87 10.82 -3.54 -8.08
C VAL A 87 11.41 -4.84 -8.60
N LYS A 88 11.58 -5.00 -9.92
CA LYS A 88 12.17 -6.22 -10.50
C LYS A 88 13.59 -6.50 -10.01
N LEU A 89 14.41 -5.46 -9.92
CA LEU A 89 15.78 -5.60 -9.40
C LEU A 89 15.77 -6.02 -7.94
N PHE A 90 14.90 -5.44 -7.14
CA PHE A 90 14.77 -5.78 -5.72
C PHE A 90 14.28 -7.21 -5.53
N ASP A 91 13.26 -7.66 -6.29
CA ASP A 91 12.79 -9.05 -6.31
C ASP A 91 13.92 -10.03 -6.67
N PHE A 92 14.72 -9.70 -7.68
CA PHE A 92 15.87 -10.51 -8.07
C PHE A 92 16.87 -10.64 -6.93
N LEU A 93 17.21 -9.54 -6.26
CA LEU A 93 18.15 -9.53 -5.14
C LEU A 93 17.59 -10.31 -3.95
N GLN A 94 16.32 -10.13 -3.59
CA GLN A 94 15.68 -10.91 -2.52
C GLN A 94 15.74 -12.41 -2.83
N ASN A 95 15.37 -12.82 -4.03
CA ASN A 95 15.39 -14.23 -4.43
C ASN A 95 16.82 -14.82 -4.46
N ALA A 96 17.83 -14.01 -4.76
CA ALA A 96 19.22 -14.45 -4.76
C ALA A 96 19.79 -14.62 -3.35
N PHE A 97 19.39 -13.77 -2.38
CA PHE A 97 19.99 -13.72 -1.04
C PHE A 97 19.12 -14.37 0.06
N VAL A 98 17.82 -14.60 -0.17
CA VAL A 98 16.86 -15.06 0.86
C VAL A 98 16.30 -16.45 0.56
N LYS A 99 17.03 -17.29 -0.17
CA LYS A 99 16.60 -18.67 -0.44
C LYS A 99 16.37 -19.53 0.81
N ASP A 100 16.89 -19.13 1.96
CA ASP A 100 16.90 -19.94 3.19
C ASP A 100 15.94 -19.47 4.29
N SER A 101 15.16 -18.40 4.10
CA SER A 101 14.29 -17.86 5.16
C SER A 101 12.81 -17.73 4.75
N LYS A 102 12.28 -18.72 4.02
CA LYS A 102 10.83 -18.87 3.91
C LYS A 102 10.29 -19.38 5.24
N GLY A 103 10.04 -18.49 6.16
CA GLY A 103 9.41 -18.80 7.45
C GLY A 103 7.90 -18.72 7.36
N GLY A 104 7.22 -19.65 8.00
CA GLY A 104 5.80 -20.00 7.99
C GLY A 104 4.73 -18.88 8.12
N TYR A 105 5.09 -17.61 8.13
CA TYR A 105 4.11 -16.51 8.16
C TYR A 105 3.51 -16.24 6.76
N ASP A 106 4.31 -16.33 5.72
CA ASP A 106 3.84 -16.17 4.34
C ASP A 106 2.93 -17.35 3.94
N ASP A 107 3.28 -18.57 4.33
CA ASP A 107 2.49 -19.77 4.01
C ASP A 107 1.09 -19.72 4.63
N THR A 108 0.96 -19.22 5.87
CA THR A 108 -0.33 -19.09 6.57
C THR A 108 -1.23 -18.04 5.92
N ASN A 109 -0.66 -16.90 5.51
CA ASN A 109 -1.41 -15.84 4.84
C ASN A 109 -1.86 -16.27 3.44
N GLU A 110 -1.01 -17.00 2.69
CA GLU A 110 -1.37 -17.54 1.39
C GLU A 110 -2.49 -18.58 1.50
N GLU A 111 -2.46 -19.44 2.54
CA GLU A 111 -3.52 -20.42 2.80
C GLU A 111 -4.85 -19.74 3.14
N LEU A 112 -4.86 -18.76 4.05
CA LEU A 112 -6.05 -18.00 4.41
C LEU A 112 -6.64 -17.27 3.22
N LEU A 113 -5.81 -16.62 2.41
CA LEU A 113 -6.24 -15.94 1.18
C LEU A 113 -6.80 -16.94 0.18
N SER A 114 -6.15 -18.09 -0.01
CA SER A 114 -6.61 -19.15 -0.90
C SER A 114 -7.97 -19.68 -0.48
N ASP A 115 -8.19 -19.92 0.81
CA ASP A 115 -9.48 -20.39 1.35
C ASP A 115 -10.59 -19.35 1.24
N TYR A 116 -10.26 -18.07 1.40
CA TYR A 116 -11.19 -16.98 1.15
C TYR A 116 -11.60 -16.94 -0.33
N LEU A 117 -10.63 -16.98 -1.24
CA LEU A 117 -10.87 -16.91 -2.70
C LEU A 117 -11.60 -18.13 -3.26
N LYS A 118 -11.57 -19.31 -2.58
CA LYS A 118 -12.41 -20.46 -2.94
C LYS A 118 -13.89 -20.20 -2.69
N LYS A 119 -14.22 -19.37 -1.72
CA LYS A 119 -15.61 -19.07 -1.28
C LYS A 119 -16.14 -17.76 -1.82
N HIS A 120 -15.28 -16.85 -2.19
CA HIS A 120 -15.58 -15.48 -2.62
C HIS A 120 -14.91 -15.16 -3.94
N SER A 121 -15.55 -14.33 -4.74
CA SER A 121 -14.99 -13.80 -5.98
C SER A 121 -14.92 -12.27 -5.90
N PRO A 122 -14.02 -11.72 -5.06
CA PRO A 122 -13.98 -10.29 -4.84
C PRO A 122 -13.64 -9.52 -6.13
N ASP A 123 -14.16 -8.32 -6.23
CA ASP A 123 -13.92 -7.41 -7.35
C ASP A 123 -12.56 -6.73 -7.26
N GLY A 124 -11.93 -6.76 -6.11
CA GLY A 124 -10.62 -6.15 -5.91
C GLY A 124 -10.07 -6.28 -4.49
N GLU A 125 -8.96 -5.60 -4.27
CA GLU A 125 -8.18 -5.60 -3.05
C GLU A 125 -7.76 -4.18 -2.68
N ILE A 126 -7.86 -3.82 -1.40
CA ILE A 126 -7.16 -2.64 -0.87
C ILE A 126 -5.73 -3.08 -0.55
N VAL A 127 -4.80 -2.63 -1.38
CA VAL A 127 -3.40 -3.05 -1.31
C VAL A 127 -2.55 -2.22 -0.37
N PHE A 128 -3.05 -1.04 0.02
CA PHE A 128 -2.39 -0.15 0.97
C PHE A 128 -3.40 0.80 1.61
N LEU A 129 -3.37 0.88 2.93
CA LEU A 129 -4.13 1.87 3.70
C LEU A 129 -3.25 2.35 4.86
N ALA A 130 -2.91 3.63 4.86
CA ALA A 130 -2.14 4.21 5.94
C ALA A 130 -2.54 5.65 6.25
N ALA A 131 -2.47 6.00 7.54
CA ALA A 131 -2.62 7.35 8.04
C ALA A 131 -1.27 7.89 8.51
N ASN A 132 -1.12 9.21 8.48
CA ASN A 132 0.07 9.88 9.00
C ASN A 132 0.11 9.74 10.53
N PRO A 133 1.09 9.02 11.08
CA PRO A 133 1.18 8.80 12.52
C PRO A 133 1.57 10.06 13.30
N ASP A 134 2.15 11.05 12.63
CA ASP A 134 2.60 12.29 13.24
C ASP A 134 1.46 13.32 13.38
N LEU A 135 0.34 13.13 12.64
CA LEU A 135 -0.88 13.92 12.78
C LEU A 135 -1.82 13.28 13.79
N LYS A 136 -2.12 14.02 14.86
CA LYS A 136 -3.06 13.58 15.91
C LYS A 136 -4.53 13.74 15.49
N ILE A 137 -4.87 13.32 14.26
CA ILE A 137 -6.23 13.38 13.70
C ILE A 137 -6.84 12.00 13.73
N LYS A 138 -7.96 11.86 14.44
CA LYS A 138 -8.68 10.58 14.50
C LYS A 138 -9.54 10.35 13.24
N GLY A 139 -9.70 9.08 12.86
CA GLY A 139 -10.64 8.67 11.82
C GLY A 139 -10.18 8.91 10.38
N ILE A 140 -8.89 9.18 10.13
CA ILE A 140 -8.33 9.32 8.77
C ILE A 140 -8.59 8.05 7.94
N GLY A 141 -8.26 6.88 8.48
CA GLY A 141 -8.51 5.60 7.81
C GLY A 141 -9.99 5.38 7.49
N SER A 142 -10.88 5.66 8.43
CA SER A 142 -12.34 5.56 8.20
C SER A 142 -12.84 6.52 7.13
N LYS A 143 -12.26 7.72 7.02
CA LYS A 143 -12.61 8.66 5.94
C LYS A 143 -12.14 8.17 4.57
N LEU A 144 -10.93 7.60 4.50
CA LEU A 144 -10.40 7.00 3.28
C LEU A 144 -11.25 5.83 2.81
N LEU A 145 -11.65 4.94 3.74
CA LEU A 145 -12.53 3.80 3.44
C LEU A 145 -13.91 4.26 2.96
N LYS A 146 -14.54 5.22 3.62
CA LYS A 146 -15.84 5.77 3.19
C LYS A 146 -15.76 6.40 1.79
N GLU A 147 -14.69 7.11 1.48
CA GLU A 147 -14.51 7.67 0.15
C GLU A 147 -14.26 6.57 -0.89
N PHE A 148 -13.54 5.52 -0.53
CA PHE A 148 -13.36 4.34 -1.37
C PHE A 148 -14.69 3.64 -1.64
N GLU A 149 -15.48 3.35 -0.61
CA GLU A 149 -16.83 2.76 -0.72
C GLU A 149 -17.74 3.59 -1.62
N ARG A 150 -17.68 4.92 -1.49
CA ARG A 150 -18.45 5.83 -2.35
C ARG A 150 -18.05 5.71 -3.84
N ARG A 151 -16.77 5.51 -4.13
CA ARG A 151 -16.25 5.38 -5.52
C ARG A 151 -16.52 4.00 -6.12
N GLU A 152 -16.56 2.97 -5.28
CA GLU A 152 -16.62 1.57 -5.68
C GLU A 152 -17.92 0.90 -5.18
N GLN A 153 -19.04 1.63 -5.19
CA GLN A 153 -20.33 1.13 -4.73
C GLN A 153 -20.71 -0.20 -5.39
N GLY A 154 -21.18 -1.15 -4.58
CA GLY A 154 -21.66 -2.46 -5.04
C GLY A 154 -20.56 -3.48 -5.35
N LYS A 155 -19.29 -3.17 -5.06
CA LYS A 155 -18.18 -4.10 -5.23
C LYS A 155 -17.77 -4.77 -3.93
N GLU A 156 -17.46 -6.06 -4.02
CA GLU A 156 -16.87 -6.82 -2.94
C GLU A 156 -15.34 -6.64 -3.00
N VAL A 157 -14.75 -6.05 -1.95
CA VAL A 157 -13.33 -5.77 -1.87
C VAL A 157 -12.80 -6.21 -0.52
N PHE A 158 -11.63 -6.83 -0.50
CA PHE A 158 -10.95 -7.24 0.75
C PHE A 158 -9.71 -6.37 1.02
N LEU A 159 -9.24 -6.41 2.26
CA LEU A 159 -8.05 -5.73 2.75
C LEU A 159 -7.07 -6.76 3.30
#